data_b8d8d18ad66f0c9daea114bbe54829b8
#
_entry.id   b8d8d18ad66f0c9daea114bbe54829b8
#
_cell.length_a   1.000
_cell.length_b   1.000
_cell.length_c   1.000
_cell.angle_alpha   90.00
_cell.angle_beta   90.00
_cell.angle_gamma   90.00
#
_symmetry.space_group_name_H-M   'P 1'
#
loop_
_entity.id
_entity.type
_entity.pdbx_description
1 polymer ?
#
loop_
_entity_poly.entity_id
_entity_poly.type
_entity_poly.pdbx_seq_one_letter_code
_entity_poly.pdbx_strand_id
1 'polypeptide(L)'
;MSILYDEGQQAIATESRRVLDARVSKERLLGLLEQVGAIDQPFWDTAVEQGWTALALPEAHGGLGLGLTELGLVAQAAGAATAGAPFLTVGDGAAQVLLAAGQTEQMAALASGERLATVALAEGSDALPVHSAVTFAEGKLTGTKPAVIGGLKVDLAVVLASGDGQPVLVLAELAGVSRTAVNSFDNTRLYADLAFAGTPATLLAEGAAAMDMARNVLARMAVVTAHEQVGGAEALLQIARDYALTRKAFGQPIGAFQSIKHRIAELYGLVEVARANCIHAAASEGSGEFLIAAADARLSATEAYDTAARDCVQIHGGIGVTWEQGLHLHMRRARSLAIEQGNLLFWEDLLVDQLAAKDQVRGVGA
;
A
#
# COMPACT_ATOMS: atom_id res chain seq x y z
N MET A 1 -10.66 25.76 -4.38
CA MET A 1 -9.43 25.32 -5.06
C MET A 1 -8.50 24.77 -4.00
N SER A 2 -8.10 23.52 -4.10
CA SER A 2 -7.11 22.97 -3.18
C SER A 2 -5.75 23.59 -3.50
N ILE A 3 -5.10 24.16 -2.50
CA ILE A 3 -3.73 24.71 -2.63
C ILE A 3 -2.71 23.54 -2.78
N LEU A 4 -3.15 22.31 -2.51
CA LEU A 4 -2.29 21.12 -2.37
C LEU A 4 -2.11 20.37 -3.69
N TYR A 5 -3.02 20.52 -4.64
CA TYR A 5 -3.02 19.77 -5.91
C TYR A 5 -3.32 20.68 -7.07
N ASP A 6 -2.66 20.48 -8.21
CA ASP A 6 -2.97 21.14 -9.47
C ASP A 6 -4.31 20.66 -10.05
N GLU A 7 -4.74 21.26 -11.17
CA GLU A 7 -6.04 20.94 -11.81
C GLU A 7 -6.09 19.50 -12.32
N GLY A 8 -4.99 18.97 -12.87
CA GLY A 8 -4.90 17.60 -13.35
C GLY A 8 -5.01 16.58 -12.21
N GLN A 9 -4.30 16.82 -11.12
CA GLN A 9 -4.34 16.01 -9.91
C GLN A 9 -5.73 16.01 -9.25
N GLN A 10 -6.39 17.18 -9.20
CA GLN A 10 -7.77 17.29 -8.72
C GLN A 10 -8.76 16.52 -9.60
N ALA A 11 -8.56 16.53 -10.91
CA ALA A 11 -9.38 15.77 -11.85
C ALA A 11 -9.20 14.25 -11.64
N ILE A 12 -7.95 13.77 -11.46
CA ILE A 12 -7.65 12.36 -11.16
C ILE A 12 -8.32 11.93 -9.85
N ALA A 13 -8.16 12.71 -8.78
CA ALA A 13 -8.77 12.41 -7.48
C ALA A 13 -10.31 12.33 -7.56
N THR A 14 -10.93 13.30 -8.24
CA THR A 14 -12.39 13.38 -8.38
C THR A 14 -12.92 12.23 -9.23
N GLU A 15 -12.29 11.97 -10.37
CA GLU A 15 -12.73 10.91 -11.29
C GLU A 15 -12.53 9.52 -10.71
N SER A 16 -11.39 9.26 -10.06
CA SER A 16 -11.14 7.97 -9.40
C SER A 16 -12.18 7.69 -8.32
N ARG A 17 -12.52 8.68 -7.50
CA ARG A 17 -13.58 8.55 -6.50
C ARG A 17 -14.93 8.26 -7.15
N ARG A 18 -15.33 9.05 -8.17
CA ARG A 18 -16.59 8.87 -8.90
C ARG A 18 -16.72 7.48 -9.50
N VAL A 19 -15.66 6.97 -10.12
CA VAL A 19 -15.63 5.63 -10.74
C VAL A 19 -15.79 4.54 -9.67
N LEU A 20 -15.06 4.64 -8.57
CA LEU A 20 -15.11 3.64 -7.50
C LEU A 20 -16.44 3.66 -6.74
N ASP A 21 -17.00 4.84 -6.46
CA ASP A 21 -18.33 4.96 -5.84
C ASP A 21 -19.42 4.32 -6.70
N ALA A 22 -19.27 4.35 -8.03
CA ALA A 22 -20.22 3.74 -8.96
C ALA A 22 -20.03 2.22 -9.14
N ARG A 23 -18.80 1.70 -8.98
CA ARG A 23 -18.45 0.32 -9.34
C ARG A 23 -18.14 -0.60 -8.16
N VAL A 24 -17.91 -0.07 -6.97
CA VAL A 24 -17.65 -0.87 -5.76
C VAL A 24 -18.93 -0.98 -4.94
N SER A 25 -19.34 -2.21 -4.61
CA SER A 25 -20.46 -2.44 -3.72
C SER A 25 -20.01 -3.15 -2.44
N LYS A 26 -20.64 -2.76 -1.33
CA LYS A 26 -20.39 -3.37 -0.01
C LYS A 26 -20.67 -4.87 -0.04
N GLU A 27 -21.75 -5.31 -0.68
CA GLU A 27 -22.15 -6.71 -0.78
C GLU A 27 -21.07 -7.56 -1.47
N ARG A 28 -20.44 -7.03 -2.54
CA ARG A 28 -19.34 -7.71 -3.23
C ARG A 28 -18.12 -7.83 -2.33
N LEU A 29 -17.76 -6.75 -1.62
CA LEU A 29 -16.61 -6.77 -0.71
C LEU A 29 -16.81 -7.75 0.45
N LEU A 30 -18.02 -7.82 1.01
CA LEU A 30 -18.37 -8.79 2.04
C LEU A 30 -18.22 -10.23 1.54
N GLY A 31 -18.66 -10.51 0.31
CA GLY A 31 -18.49 -11.82 -0.31
C GLY A 31 -17.04 -12.21 -0.57
N LEU A 32 -16.19 -11.24 -0.93
CA LEU A 32 -14.75 -11.47 -1.14
C LEU A 32 -14.02 -11.80 0.17
N LEU A 33 -14.42 -11.20 1.30
CA LEU A 33 -13.80 -11.50 2.59
C LEU A 33 -13.95 -12.96 3.02
N GLU A 34 -15.02 -13.61 2.63
CA GLU A 34 -15.31 -15.01 2.99
C GLU A 34 -14.59 -16.01 2.07
N GLN A 35 -13.96 -15.53 1.00
CA GLN A 35 -13.36 -16.37 -0.04
C GLN A 35 -11.85 -16.15 -0.12
N VAL A 36 -11.07 -16.99 0.56
CA VAL A 36 -9.60 -16.94 0.47
C VAL A 36 -9.17 -17.19 -0.98
N GLY A 37 -8.40 -16.24 -1.54
CA GLY A 37 -7.89 -16.34 -2.91
C GLY A 37 -8.83 -15.86 -4.01
N ALA A 38 -10.01 -15.33 -3.67
CA ALA A 38 -10.86 -14.66 -4.64
C ALA A 38 -10.30 -13.28 -5.00
N ILE A 39 -10.11 -13.02 -6.29
CA ILE A 39 -9.71 -11.69 -6.79
C ILE A 39 -10.94 -10.79 -6.96
N ASP A 40 -10.83 -9.52 -6.63
CA ASP A 40 -11.79 -8.48 -7.03
C ASP A 40 -11.60 -8.15 -8.51
N GLN A 41 -12.05 -9.05 -9.39
CA GLN A 41 -11.89 -8.90 -10.83
C GLN A 41 -12.55 -7.60 -11.36
N PRO A 42 -13.76 -7.21 -10.94
CA PRO A 42 -14.36 -5.94 -11.37
C PRO A 42 -13.54 -4.70 -10.99
N PHE A 43 -12.85 -4.73 -9.86
CA PHE A 43 -11.91 -3.65 -9.51
C PHE A 43 -10.69 -3.66 -10.44
N TRP A 44 -10.12 -4.84 -10.70
CA TRP A 44 -8.95 -4.96 -11.58
C TRP A 44 -9.27 -4.52 -13.01
N ASP A 45 -10.39 -4.97 -13.57
CA ASP A 45 -10.86 -4.56 -14.89
C ASP A 45 -11.05 -3.03 -14.95
N THR A 46 -11.58 -2.44 -13.87
CA THR A 46 -11.70 -0.98 -13.75
C THR A 46 -10.34 -0.29 -13.73
N ALA A 47 -9.36 -0.83 -12.98
CA ALA A 47 -8.02 -0.25 -12.89
C ALA A 47 -7.32 -0.25 -14.27
N VAL A 48 -7.46 -1.34 -15.02
CA VAL A 48 -6.95 -1.44 -16.40
C VAL A 48 -7.68 -0.47 -17.33
N GLU A 49 -9.01 -0.47 -17.33
CA GLU A 49 -9.84 0.42 -18.17
C GLU A 49 -9.52 1.91 -17.94
N GLN A 50 -9.27 2.29 -16.69
CA GLN A 50 -8.93 3.68 -16.31
C GLN A 50 -7.43 4.00 -16.48
N GLY A 51 -6.61 3.06 -16.91
CA GLY A 51 -5.16 3.24 -17.08
C GLY A 51 -4.39 3.37 -15.76
N TRP A 52 -4.96 2.96 -14.61
CA TRP A 52 -4.29 3.10 -13.31
C TRP A 52 -3.07 2.22 -13.18
N THR A 53 -3.02 1.11 -13.91
CA THR A 53 -1.86 0.20 -13.99
C THR A 53 -0.66 0.82 -14.71
N ALA A 54 -0.91 1.82 -15.55
CA ALA A 54 0.08 2.50 -16.38
C ALA A 54 0.49 3.88 -15.86
N LEU A 55 -0.15 4.39 -14.77
CA LEU A 55 -0.03 5.78 -14.30
C LEU A 55 1.43 6.24 -14.17
N ALA A 56 2.22 5.53 -13.38
CA ALA A 56 3.58 5.92 -13.02
C ALA A 56 4.66 5.26 -13.90
N LEU A 57 4.27 4.63 -14.98
CA LEU A 57 5.21 4.06 -15.95
C LEU A 57 5.54 5.09 -17.05
N PRO A 58 6.79 5.09 -17.58
CA PRO A 58 7.18 5.97 -18.66
C PRO A 58 6.37 5.73 -19.94
N GLU A 59 6.05 6.81 -20.69
CA GLU A 59 5.34 6.72 -21.97
C GLU A 59 6.05 5.82 -22.98
N ALA A 60 7.38 5.79 -22.98
CA ALA A 60 8.21 4.92 -23.84
C ALA A 60 7.91 3.43 -23.64
N HIS A 61 7.28 3.05 -22.53
CA HIS A 61 6.93 1.68 -22.18
C HIS A 61 5.41 1.45 -22.07
N GLY A 62 4.60 2.32 -22.67
CA GLY A 62 3.15 2.22 -22.65
C GLY A 62 2.49 2.80 -21.41
N GLY A 63 3.23 3.54 -20.58
CA GLY A 63 2.73 4.24 -19.41
C GLY A 63 2.16 5.62 -19.73
N LEU A 64 1.68 6.30 -18.68
CA LEU A 64 1.15 7.67 -18.76
C LEU A 64 2.17 8.74 -18.33
N GLY A 65 3.35 8.35 -17.86
CA GLY A 65 4.42 9.26 -17.46
C GLY A 65 4.08 10.16 -16.27
N LEU A 66 3.06 9.80 -15.48
CA LEU A 66 2.67 10.52 -14.27
C LEU A 66 3.55 10.06 -13.08
N GLY A 67 3.30 10.60 -11.89
CA GLY A 67 4.15 10.37 -10.74
C GLY A 67 3.51 9.61 -9.60
N LEU A 68 4.26 9.52 -8.50
CA LEU A 68 3.82 8.90 -7.25
C LEU A 68 2.63 9.67 -6.63
N THR A 69 2.51 10.98 -6.86
CA THR A 69 1.38 11.79 -6.40
C THR A 69 0.07 11.31 -7.02
N GLU A 70 0.01 11.14 -8.33
CA GLU A 70 -1.19 10.73 -9.07
C GLU A 70 -1.58 9.29 -8.72
N LEU A 71 -0.59 8.39 -8.61
CA LEU A 71 -0.83 7.03 -8.13
C LEU A 71 -1.37 7.03 -6.70
N GLY A 72 -0.84 7.89 -5.83
CA GLY A 72 -1.31 8.09 -4.47
C GLY A 72 -2.77 8.55 -4.40
N LEU A 73 -3.19 9.45 -5.29
CA LEU A 73 -4.59 9.93 -5.36
C LEU A 73 -5.56 8.80 -5.74
N VAL A 74 -5.18 7.92 -6.66
CA VAL A 74 -5.96 6.73 -7.00
C VAL A 74 -6.01 5.76 -5.82
N ALA A 75 -4.88 5.52 -5.14
CA ALA A 75 -4.81 4.68 -3.95
C ALA A 75 -5.70 5.24 -2.81
N GLN A 76 -5.74 6.57 -2.64
CA GLN A 76 -6.62 7.22 -1.67
C GLN A 76 -8.10 6.98 -2.00
N ALA A 77 -8.50 7.06 -3.26
CA ALA A 77 -9.86 6.73 -3.68
C ALA A 77 -10.20 5.25 -3.43
N ALA A 78 -9.26 4.33 -3.72
CA ALA A 78 -9.41 2.90 -3.46
C ALA A 78 -9.56 2.61 -1.96
N GLY A 79 -8.77 3.27 -1.10
CA GLY A 79 -8.86 3.18 0.35
C GLY A 79 -10.20 3.64 0.90
N ALA A 80 -10.73 4.74 0.38
CA ALA A 80 -12.05 5.26 0.76
C ALA A 80 -13.18 4.26 0.45
N ALA A 81 -13.08 3.57 -0.69
CA ALA A 81 -14.03 2.54 -1.09
C ALA A 81 -13.75 1.15 -0.45
N THR A 82 -12.68 0.99 0.34
CA THR A 82 -12.12 -0.31 0.75
C THR A 82 -11.95 -1.28 -0.42
N ALA A 83 -11.70 -0.73 -1.61
CA ALA A 83 -11.70 -1.47 -2.86
C ALA A 83 -10.40 -2.26 -3.05
N GLY A 84 -10.54 -3.36 -3.76
CA GLY A 84 -9.53 -3.90 -4.59
C GLY A 84 -8.46 -4.77 -3.99
N ALA A 85 -7.79 -5.37 -4.94
CA ALA A 85 -6.58 -6.13 -4.74
C ALA A 85 -5.35 -5.20 -4.69
N PRO A 86 -4.22 -5.64 -4.11
CA PRO A 86 -3.05 -4.80 -3.84
C PRO A 86 -2.21 -4.43 -5.07
N PHE A 87 -2.65 -4.76 -6.26
CA PHE A 87 -1.81 -4.76 -7.47
C PHE A 87 -1.34 -3.37 -7.92
N LEU A 88 -2.08 -2.28 -7.56
CA LEU A 88 -1.61 -0.92 -7.84
C LEU A 88 -0.33 -0.60 -7.08
N THR A 89 -0.24 -1.04 -5.81
CA THR A 89 0.95 -0.83 -4.97
C THR A 89 2.10 -1.75 -5.36
N VAL A 90 1.85 -3.07 -5.39
CA VAL A 90 2.94 -4.05 -5.59
C VAL A 90 3.37 -4.16 -7.05
N GLY A 91 2.44 -3.93 -8.00
CA GLY A 91 2.74 -3.92 -9.43
C GLY A 91 3.59 -2.71 -9.82
N ASP A 92 3.24 -1.53 -9.33
CA ASP A 92 4.06 -0.34 -9.51
C ASP A 92 5.45 -0.54 -8.87
N GLY A 93 5.51 -1.03 -7.63
CA GLY A 93 6.80 -1.32 -6.99
C GLY A 93 7.69 -2.26 -7.78
N ALA A 94 7.13 -3.37 -8.30
CA ALA A 94 7.88 -4.30 -9.14
C ALA A 94 8.36 -3.63 -10.44
N ALA A 95 7.49 -2.87 -11.11
CA ALA A 95 7.84 -2.17 -12.34
C ALA A 95 8.97 -1.15 -12.14
N GLN A 96 8.97 -0.39 -11.02
CA GLN A 96 10.04 0.55 -10.71
C GLN A 96 11.40 -0.12 -10.48
N VAL A 97 11.41 -1.29 -9.80
CA VAL A 97 12.66 -2.07 -9.66
C VAL A 97 13.14 -2.55 -11.03
N LEU A 98 12.27 -3.06 -11.88
CA LEU A 98 12.63 -3.52 -13.22
C LEU A 98 13.16 -2.38 -14.10
N LEU A 99 12.55 -1.19 -14.05
CA LEU A 99 13.02 0.00 -14.74
C LEU A 99 14.44 0.40 -14.26
N ALA A 100 14.63 0.45 -12.94
CA ALA A 100 15.94 0.79 -12.35
C ALA A 100 17.03 -0.24 -12.70
N ALA A 101 16.67 -1.50 -12.89
CA ALA A 101 17.56 -2.57 -13.32
C ALA A 101 17.74 -2.66 -14.85
N GLY A 102 17.07 -1.80 -15.64
CA GLY A 102 17.10 -1.83 -17.10
C GLY A 102 16.35 -3.01 -17.72
N GLN A 103 15.50 -3.68 -16.98
CA GLN A 103 14.70 -4.83 -17.41
C GLN A 103 13.33 -4.36 -17.92
N THR A 104 13.27 -3.86 -19.14
CA THR A 104 12.07 -3.19 -19.68
C THR A 104 11.12 -4.09 -20.49
N GLU A 105 11.50 -5.35 -20.74
CA GLU A 105 10.72 -6.28 -21.56
C GLU A 105 9.31 -6.54 -21.05
N GLN A 106 9.09 -6.47 -19.73
CA GLN A 106 7.80 -6.73 -19.10
C GLN A 106 6.89 -5.50 -19.00
N MET A 107 7.43 -4.29 -19.26
CA MET A 107 6.75 -3.03 -18.96
C MET A 107 5.41 -2.87 -19.68
N ALA A 108 5.34 -3.21 -20.97
CA ALA A 108 4.10 -3.08 -21.74
C ALA A 108 3.00 -4.02 -21.20
N ALA A 109 3.35 -5.24 -20.82
CA ALA A 109 2.42 -6.21 -20.24
C ALA A 109 1.96 -5.81 -18.82
N LEU A 110 2.84 -5.17 -18.02
CA LEU A 110 2.48 -4.62 -16.71
C LEU A 110 1.57 -3.38 -16.88
N ALA A 111 1.90 -2.48 -17.80
CA ALA A 111 1.10 -1.28 -18.09
C ALA A 111 -0.32 -1.63 -18.56
N SER A 112 -0.45 -2.63 -19.43
CA SER A 112 -1.77 -3.10 -19.92
C SER A 112 -2.54 -3.95 -18.92
N GLY A 113 -1.91 -4.35 -17.80
CA GLY A 113 -2.51 -5.28 -16.82
C GLY A 113 -2.63 -6.72 -17.32
N GLU A 114 -2.01 -7.06 -18.45
CA GLU A 114 -1.94 -8.43 -18.97
C GLU A 114 -1.13 -9.34 -18.03
N ARG A 115 -0.07 -8.79 -17.42
CA ARG A 115 0.73 -9.46 -16.40
C ARG A 115 0.64 -8.74 -15.06
N LEU A 116 0.65 -9.52 -14.00
CA LEU A 116 0.67 -9.03 -12.61
C LEU A 116 2.04 -9.28 -11.98
N ALA A 117 2.55 -8.32 -11.25
CA ALA A 117 3.82 -8.45 -10.54
C ALA A 117 3.69 -8.08 -9.07
N THR A 118 4.60 -8.59 -8.25
CA THR A 118 4.74 -8.24 -6.84
C THR A 118 6.19 -8.05 -6.43
N VAL A 119 6.37 -7.52 -5.23
CA VAL A 119 7.67 -7.38 -4.56
C VAL A 119 7.66 -8.21 -3.28
N ALA A 120 8.56 -9.17 -3.17
CA ALA A 120 8.67 -10.12 -2.08
C ALA A 120 9.98 -9.89 -1.30
N LEU A 121 10.00 -8.90 -0.40
CA LEU A 121 11.15 -8.54 0.42
C LEU A 121 11.11 -9.23 1.78
N ALA A 122 10.02 -9.06 2.51
CA ALA A 122 9.87 -9.40 3.91
C ALA A 122 10.01 -10.90 4.22
N GLU A 123 10.49 -11.19 5.43
CA GLU A 123 10.50 -12.54 6.03
C GLU A 123 10.05 -12.47 7.50
N GLY A 124 8.84 -12.95 7.77
CA GLY A 124 8.24 -12.84 9.10
C GLY A 124 8.03 -11.39 9.52
N SER A 125 8.60 -10.99 10.65
CA SER A 125 8.53 -9.61 11.17
C SER A 125 9.56 -8.67 10.57
N ASP A 126 10.55 -9.17 9.83
CA ASP A 126 11.58 -8.37 9.19
C ASP A 126 11.13 -7.93 7.80
N ALA A 127 10.86 -6.64 7.64
CA ALA A 127 10.40 -6.07 6.38
C ALA A 127 11.50 -6.01 5.32
N LEU A 128 12.77 -5.95 5.73
CA LEU A 128 13.92 -5.80 4.84
C LEU A 128 15.14 -6.60 5.36
N PRO A 129 15.09 -7.94 5.33
CA PRO A 129 16.14 -8.78 5.88
C PRO A 129 17.46 -8.61 5.12
N VAL A 130 18.54 -8.37 5.87
CA VAL A 130 19.92 -8.32 5.31
C VAL A 130 20.37 -9.73 4.90
N HIS A 131 19.89 -10.75 5.62
CA HIS A 131 20.16 -12.15 5.36
C HIS A 131 18.84 -12.88 5.11
N SER A 132 18.50 -13.04 3.83
CA SER A 132 17.29 -13.76 3.43
C SER A 132 17.47 -15.28 3.60
N ALA A 133 16.42 -15.96 4.04
CA ALA A 133 16.35 -17.42 4.06
C ALA A 133 16.14 -18.01 2.65
N VAL A 134 15.69 -17.22 1.69
CA VAL A 134 15.66 -17.59 0.28
C VAL A 134 17.04 -17.40 -0.33
N THR A 135 17.57 -18.45 -0.96
CA THR A 135 18.89 -18.42 -1.60
C THR A 135 18.80 -18.34 -3.11
N PHE A 136 19.74 -17.61 -3.71
CA PHE A 136 19.93 -17.53 -5.15
C PHE A 136 21.30 -18.08 -5.52
N ALA A 137 21.34 -19.14 -6.30
CA ALA A 137 22.56 -19.77 -6.78
C ALA A 137 22.34 -20.32 -8.19
N GLU A 138 23.34 -20.19 -9.06
CA GLU A 138 23.31 -20.73 -10.44
C GLU A 138 22.05 -20.30 -11.24
N GLY A 139 21.57 -19.07 -11.03
CA GLY A 139 20.39 -18.54 -11.70
C GLY A 139 19.05 -19.11 -11.16
N LYS A 140 19.03 -19.69 -9.98
CA LYS A 140 17.85 -20.33 -9.39
C LYS A 140 17.61 -19.90 -7.96
N LEU A 141 16.32 -19.77 -7.60
CA LEU A 141 15.85 -19.50 -6.23
C LEU A 141 15.46 -20.82 -5.53
N THR A 142 15.80 -20.89 -4.24
CA THR A 142 15.38 -21.97 -3.34
C THR A 142 15.03 -21.41 -1.97
N GLY A 143 13.93 -21.86 -1.37
CA GLY A 143 13.41 -21.36 -0.09
C GLY A 143 11.98 -20.87 -0.18
N THR A 144 11.49 -20.21 0.88
CA THR A 144 10.10 -19.75 0.94
C THR A 144 10.04 -18.29 1.34
N LYS A 145 9.33 -17.47 0.58
CA LYS A 145 8.91 -16.11 0.96
C LYS A 145 7.52 -16.18 1.58
N PRO A 146 7.38 -15.86 2.89
CA PRO A 146 6.10 -15.92 3.56
C PRO A 146 5.22 -14.72 3.23
N ALA A 147 3.91 -14.93 3.24
CA ALA A 147 2.85 -13.91 3.19
C ALA A 147 3.06 -12.81 2.13
N VAL A 148 3.49 -13.20 0.93
CA VAL A 148 3.71 -12.26 -0.18
C VAL A 148 2.39 -11.64 -0.60
N ILE A 149 2.34 -10.31 -0.65
CA ILE A 149 1.16 -9.53 -1.02
C ILE A 149 0.82 -9.78 -2.49
N GLY A 150 -0.44 -10.13 -2.77
CA GLY A 150 -0.87 -10.49 -4.12
C GLY A 150 -0.35 -11.86 -4.62
N GLY A 151 0.45 -12.57 -3.84
CA GLY A 151 1.19 -13.78 -4.22
C GLY A 151 0.33 -14.89 -4.81
N LEU A 152 -0.98 -14.92 -4.52
CA LEU A 152 -1.90 -15.91 -5.09
C LEU A 152 -2.17 -15.72 -6.59
N LYS A 153 -1.98 -14.52 -7.14
CA LYS A 153 -2.46 -14.16 -8.49
C LYS A 153 -1.41 -13.57 -9.43
N VAL A 154 -0.23 -13.20 -8.91
CA VAL A 154 0.81 -12.55 -9.71
C VAL A 154 1.58 -13.56 -10.60
N ASP A 155 2.09 -13.07 -11.74
CA ASP A 155 2.88 -13.82 -12.70
C ASP A 155 4.38 -13.70 -12.42
N LEU A 156 4.78 -12.55 -11.88
CA LEU A 156 6.15 -12.15 -11.62
C LEU A 156 6.37 -11.77 -10.16
N ALA A 157 7.56 -12.02 -9.65
CA ALA A 157 7.99 -11.49 -8.36
C ALA A 157 9.42 -10.92 -8.44
N VAL A 158 9.59 -9.71 -7.93
CA VAL A 158 10.90 -9.20 -7.52
C VAL A 158 11.17 -9.74 -6.12
N VAL A 159 12.21 -10.55 -5.96
CA VAL A 159 12.50 -11.28 -4.72
C VAL A 159 13.83 -10.82 -4.14
N LEU A 160 13.83 -10.43 -2.87
CA LEU A 160 15.05 -10.24 -2.09
C LEU A 160 15.52 -11.62 -1.58
N ALA A 161 16.73 -12.00 -1.95
CA ALA A 161 17.33 -13.28 -1.62
C ALA A 161 18.79 -13.12 -1.13
N SER A 162 19.42 -14.20 -0.72
CA SER A 162 20.86 -14.26 -0.44
C SER A 162 21.59 -15.01 -1.54
N GLY A 163 22.59 -14.38 -2.17
CA GLY A 163 23.50 -14.98 -3.16
C GLY A 163 24.94 -14.85 -2.69
N ASP A 164 25.68 -15.94 -2.54
CA ASP A 164 27.07 -15.96 -2.07
C ASP A 164 27.31 -15.15 -0.78
N GLY A 165 26.33 -15.20 0.15
CA GLY A 165 26.40 -14.49 1.44
C GLY A 165 26.08 -12.98 1.35
N GLN A 166 25.71 -12.47 0.19
CA GLN A 166 25.32 -11.08 -0.05
C GLN A 166 23.80 -10.98 -0.37
N PRO A 167 23.14 -9.87 -0.04
CA PRO A 167 21.79 -9.63 -0.51
C PRO A 167 21.75 -9.50 -2.03
N VAL A 168 20.77 -10.11 -2.66
CA VAL A 168 20.50 -9.97 -4.09
C VAL A 168 19.03 -9.69 -4.34
N LEU A 169 18.73 -8.85 -5.35
CA LEU A 169 17.38 -8.73 -5.91
C LEU A 169 17.34 -9.50 -7.22
N VAL A 170 16.31 -10.32 -7.37
CA VAL A 170 16.13 -11.12 -8.57
C VAL A 170 14.69 -11.05 -9.07
N LEU A 171 14.48 -11.20 -10.37
CA LEU A 171 13.17 -11.37 -11.00
C LEU A 171 12.90 -12.85 -11.20
N ALA A 172 11.79 -13.35 -10.67
CA ALA A 172 11.33 -14.72 -10.84
C ALA A 172 10.00 -14.78 -11.60
N GLU A 173 9.91 -15.71 -12.55
CA GLU A 173 8.65 -16.17 -13.14
C GLU A 173 7.97 -17.13 -12.17
N LEU A 174 6.69 -16.88 -11.86
CA LEU A 174 5.97 -17.67 -10.86
C LEU A 174 5.14 -18.82 -11.44
N ALA A 175 5.28 -19.08 -12.75
CA ALA A 175 4.69 -20.26 -13.37
C ALA A 175 5.27 -21.53 -12.75
N GLY A 176 4.40 -22.39 -12.17
CA GLY A 176 4.83 -23.61 -11.50
C GLY A 176 5.39 -23.45 -10.07
N VAL A 177 5.48 -22.23 -9.55
CA VAL A 177 5.85 -21.98 -8.12
C VAL A 177 4.69 -22.40 -7.23
N SER A 178 4.99 -23.17 -6.18
CA SER A 178 4.01 -23.56 -5.16
C SER A 178 3.56 -22.36 -4.34
N ARG A 179 2.24 -22.18 -4.22
CA ARG A 179 1.62 -21.07 -3.51
C ARG A 179 0.68 -21.60 -2.44
N THR A 180 0.92 -21.23 -1.20
CA THR A 180 0.02 -21.57 -0.09
C THR A 180 -0.73 -20.31 0.34
N ALA A 181 -2.06 -20.32 0.20
CA ALA A 181 -2.89 -19.18 0.59
C ALA A 181 -2.79 -18.90 2.08
N VAL A 182 -2.62 -17.65 2.45
CA VAL A 182 -2.63 -17.18 3.84
C VAL A 182 -3.99 -16.54 4.13
N ASN A 183 -4.75 -17.13 5.05
CA ASN A 183 -6.00 -16.55 5.55
C ASN A 183 -5.67 -15.40 6.51
N SER A 184 -6.08 -14.19 6.16
CA SER A 184 -5.77 -12.98 6.91
C SER A 184 -7.03 -12.25 7.39
N PHE A 185 -6.84 -11.12 8.05
CA PHE A 185 -7.95 -10.22 8.42
C PHE A 185 -8.71 -9.69 7.20
N ASP A 186 -7.99 -9.44 6.10
CA ASP A 186 -8.52 -8.97 4.83
C ASP A 186 -8.07 -9.88 3.68
N ASN A 187 -8.89 -10.86 3.34
CA ASN A 187 -8.59 -11.84 2.30
C ASN A 187 -8.50 -11.23 0.89
N THR A 188 -8.98 -9.99 0.70
CA THR A 188 -8.88 -9.29 -0.59
C THR A 188 -7.43 -8.89 -0.94
N ARG A 189 -6.49 -8.97 0.05
CA ARG A 189 -5.05 -8.70 -0.18
C ARG A 189 -4.29 -9.88 -0.79
N LEU A 190 -4.88 -11.06 -0.88
CA LEU A 190 -4.38 -12.22 -1.63
C LEU A 190 -2.98 -12.69 -1.21
N TYR A 191 -2.71 -12.74 0.09
CA TYR A 191 -1.41 -13.20 0.60
C TYR A 191 -1.17 -14.68 0.28
N ALA A 192 0.07 -15.00 -0.07
CA ALA A 192 0.53 -16.38 -0.23
C ALA A 192 1.97 -16.57 0.25
N ASP A 193 2.25 -17.73 0.78
CA ASP A 193 3.63 -18.22 0.86
C ASP A 193 4.05 -18.71 -0.51
N LEU A 194 5.20 -18.25 -1.01
CA LEU A 194 5.79 -18.66 -2.28
C LEU A 194 6.99 -19.58 -2.03
N ALA A 195 6.85 -20.84 -2.38
CA ALA A 195 7.91 -21.84 -2.20
C ALA A 195 8.68 -22.05 -3.51
N PHE A 196 9.93 -21.64 -3.54
CA PHE A 196 10.86 -21.78 -4.65
C PHE A 196 11.66 -23.10 -4.51
N ALA A 197 11.67 -23.92 -5.53
CA ALA A 197 12.35 -25.22 -5.56
C ALA A 197 13.27 -25.31 -6.79
N GLY A 198 14.32 -24.50 -6.82
CA GLY A 198 15.17 -24.34 -7.99
C GLY A 198 14.49 -23.52 -9.09
N THR A 199 13.66 -22.54 -8.73
CA THR A 199 12.94 -21.67 -9.65
C THR A 199 13.90 -20.77 -10.41
N PRO A 200 13.89 -20.75 -11.75
CA PRO A 200 14.73 -19.86 -12.54
C PRO A 200 14.45 -18.39 -12.21
N ALA A 201 15.52 -17.60 -12.08
CA ALA A 201 15.42 -16.18 -11.77
C ALA A 201 16.55 -15.40 -12.44
N THR A 202 16.30 -14.13 -12.74
CA THR A 202 17.26 -13.20 -13.36
C THR A 202 17.78 -12.26 -12.29
N LEU A 203 19.09 -12.11 -12.15
CA LEU A 203 19.73 -11.16 -11.24
C LEU A 203 19.44 -9.73 -11.71
N LEU A 204 18.94 -8.90 -10.78
CA LEU A 204 18.66 -7.48 -11.00
C LEU A 204 19.73 -6.58 -10.35
N ALA A 205 20.10 -6.89 -9.12
CA ALA A 205 21.12 -6.17 -8.35
C ALA A 205 21.71 -7.07 -7.26
N GLU A 206 22.93 -6.73 -6.78
CA GLU A 206 23.62 -7.44 -5.72
C GLU A 206 24.26 -6.51 -4.69
N GLY A 207 24.52 -7.01 -3.48
CA GLY A 207 25.21 -6.29 -2.41
C GLY A 207 24.47 -5.02 -1.98
N ALA A 208 25.21 -3.93 -1.79
CA ALA A 208 24.67 -2.65 -1.37
C ALA A 208 23.60 -2.10 -2.35
N ALA A 209 23.83 -2.25 -3.66
CA ALA A 209 22.89 -1.80 -4.68
C ALA A 209 21.52 -2.52 -4.58
N ALA A 210 21.52 -3.83 -4.27
CA ALA A 210 20.29 -4.59 -4.04
C ALA A 210 19.53 -4.05 -2.81
N MET A 211 20.23 -3.77 -1.71
CA MET A 211 19.62 -3.24 -0.49
C MET A 211 19.09 -1.82 -0.68
N ASP A 212 19.81 -0.97 -1.40
CA ASP A 212 19.35 0.40 -1.69
C ASP A 212 18.11 0.39 -2.59
N MET A 213 18.10 -0.45 -3.60
CA MET A 213 16.95 -0.63 -4.49
C MET A 213 15.75 -1.21 -3.72
N ALA A 214 15.97 -2.21 -2.86
CA ALA A 214 14.93 -2.79 -2.01
C ALA A 214 14.36 -1.77 -1.01
N ARG A 215 15.21 -0.93 -0.41
CA ARG A 215 14.79 0.12 0.52
C ARG A 215 13.96 1.20 -0.17
N ASN A 216 14.38 1.63 -1.36
CA ASN A 216 13.68 2.64 -2.14
C ASN A 216 12.29 2.14 -2.61
N VAL A 217 12.20 0.91 -3.11
CA VAL A 217 10.90 0.36 -3.54
C VAL A 217 9.97 0.12 -2.35
N LEU A 218 10.51 -0.31 -1.20
CA LEU A 218 9.71 -0.46 0.03
C LEU A 218 9.12 0.89 0.45
N ALA A 219 9.93 1.96 0.44
CA ALA A 219 9.48 3.31 0.76
C ALA A 219 8.42 3.81 -0.23
N ARG A 220 8.61 3.59 -1.52
CA ARG A 220 7.63 3.94 -2.56
C ARG A 220 6.28 3.24 -2.34
N MET A 221 6.29 1.93 -2.15
CA MET A 221 5.09 1.16 -1.86
C MET A 221 4.42 1.62 -0.54
N ALA A 222 5.22 1.97 0.47
CA ALA A 222 4.71 2.49 1.73
C ALA A 222 3.99 3.83 1.57
N VAL A 223 4.47 4.73 0.70
CA VAL A 223 3.78 6.00 0.37
C VAL A 223 2.44 5.73 -0.32
N VAL A 224 2.37 4.81 -1.29
CA VAL A 224 1.10 4.41 -1.93
C VAL A 224 0.13 3.84 -0.89
N THR A 225 0.62 2.96 0.00
CA THR A 225 -0.17 2.39 1.08
C THR A 225 -0.64 3.46 2.08
N ALA A 226 0.20 4.45 2.41
CA ALA A 226 -0.18 5.57 3.26
C ALA A 226 -1.32 6.40 2.65
N HIS A 227 -1.30 6.64 1.34
CA HIS A 227 -2.42 7.27 0.64
C HIS A 227 -3.71 6.42 0.72
N GLU A 228 -3.63 5.10 0.54
CA GLU A 228 -4.77 4.19 0.73
C GLU A 228 -5.34 4.30 2.16
N GLN A 229 -4.46 4.37 3.17
CA GLN A 229 -4.86 4.55 4.57
C GLN A 229 -5.54 5.91 4.82
N VAL A 230 -5.01 6.99 4.27
CA VAL A 230 -5.64 8.33 4.36
C VAL A 230 -7.05 8.31 3.76
N GLY A 231 -7.23 7.67 2.61
CA GLY A 231 -8.56 7.52 1.99
C GLY A 231 -9.55 6.77 2.87
N GLY A 232 -9.12 5.66 3.46
CA GLY A 232 -9.94 4.88 4.40
C GLY A 232 -10.28 5.66 5.68
N ALA A 233 -9.32 6.40 6.24
CA ALA A 233 -9.53 7.25 7.41
C ALA A 233 -10.51 8.40 7.14
N GLU A 234 -10.38 9.06 5.99
CA GLU A 234 -11.30 10.11 5.55
C GLU A 234 -12.73 9.58 5.38
N ALA A 235 -12.90 8.43 4.74
CA ALA A 235 -14.22 7.82 4.57
C ALA A 235 -14.88 7.53 5.91
N LEU A 236 -14.15 6.97 6.86
CA LEU A 236 -14.65 6.69 8.21
C LEU A 236 -14.99 7.98 8.99
N LEU A 237 -14.19 9.03 8.84
CA LEU A 237 -14.48 10.34 9.41
C LEU A 237 -15.81 10.90 8.89
N GLN A 238 -16.06 10.80 7.58
CA GLN A 238 -17.32 11.23 6.98
C GLN A 238 -18.51 10.38 7.46
N ILE A 239 -18.36 9.06 7.49
CA ILE A 239 -19.38 8.13 8.00
C ILE A 239 -19.73 8.44 9.46
N ALA A 240 -18.70 8.65 10.31
CA ALA A 240 -18.91 8.99 11.72
C ALA A 240 -19.62 10.34 11.90
N ARG A 241 -19.22 11.36 11.11
CA ARG A 241 -19.85 12.69 11.10
C ARG A 241 -21.32 12.60 10.72
N ASP A 242 -21.63 11.94 9.63
CA ASP A 242 -23.01 11.86 9.10
C ASP A 242 -23.93 11.09 10.04
N TYR A 243 -23.41 10.01 10.63
CA TYR A 243 -24.13 9.29 11.68
C TYR A 243 -24.38 10.17 12.92
N ALA A 244 -23.37 10.92 13.36
CA ALA A 244 -23.48 11.82 14.51
C ALA A 244 -24.51 12.96 14.30
N LEU A 245 -24.69 13.42 13.07
CA LEU A 245 -25.67 14.44 12.70
C LEU A 245 -27.11 13.91 12.65
N THR A 246 -27.29 12.62 12.33
CA THR A 246 -28.61 12.01 12.11
C THR A 246 -29.11 11.23 13.30
N ARG A 247 -28.23 10.49 14.00
CA ARG A 247 -28.58 9.66 15.16
C ARG A 247 -28.93 10.53 16.37
N LYS A 248 -30.09 10.30 16.96
CA LYS A 248 -30.55 11.03 18.15
C LYS A 248 -30.45 10.16 19.42
N ALA A 249 -30.04 10.79 20.51
CA ALA A 249 -30.10 10.27 21.86
C ALA A 249 -30.40 11.43 22.82
N PHE A 250 -31.16 11.17 23.88
CA PHE A 250 -31.55 12.20 24.86
C PHE A 250 -32.17 13.45 24.21
N GLY A 251 -33.00 13.25 23.18
CA GLY A 251 -33.75 14.32 22.51
C GLY A 251 -33.01 15.16 21.47
N GLN A 252 -31.71 14.90 21.20
CA GLN A 252 -30.90 15.66 20.26
C GLN A 252 -29.96 14.76 19.44
N PRO A 253 -29.39 15.24 18.30
CA PRO A 253 -28.36 14.51 17.58
C PRO A 253 -27.15 14.22 18.49
N ILE A 254 -26.55 13.03 18.36
CA ILE A 254 -25.40 12.67 19.20
C ILE A 254 -24.18 13.57 18.96
N GLY A 255 -24.04 14.16 17.77
CA GLY A 255 -23.04 15.17 17.43
C GLY A 255 -23.18 16.48 18.23
N ALA A 256 -24.28 16.70 18.97
CA ALA A 256 -24.40 17.82 19.89
C ALA A 256 -23.57 17.64 21.18
N PHE A 257 -23.23 16.38 21.55
CA PHE A 257 -22.43 16.10 22.74
C PHE A 257 -20.95 16.39 22.52
N GLN A 258 -20.29 17.04 23.48
CA GLN A 258 -18.89 17.45 23.36
C GLN A 258 -17.94 16.27 23.17
N SER A 259 -18.19 15.12 23.84
CA SER A 259 -17.38 13.91 23.69
C SER A 259 -17.34 13.39 22.25
N ILE A 260 -18.44 13.51 21.51
CA ILE A 260 -18.51 13.12 20.09
C ILE A 260 -17.85 14.18 19.19
N LYS A 261 -18.10 15.47 19.46
CA LYS A 261 -17.49 16.58 18.70
C LYS A 261 -15.95 16.55 18.78
N HIS A 262 -15.42 16.38 19.99
CA HIS A 262 -13.96 16.36 20.20
C HIS A 262 -13.34 15.17 19.46
N ARG A 263 -13.92 13.98 19.57
CA ARG A 263 -13.44 12.80 18.87
C ARG A 263 -13.41 12.97 17.35
N ILE A 264 -14.48 13.53 16.76
CA ILE A 264 -14.54 13.80 15.31
C ILE A 264 -13.51 14.89 14.93
N ALA A 265 -13.32 15.92 15.77
CA ALA A 265 -12.33 16.96 15.51
C ALA A 265 -10.88 16.43 15.59
N GLU A 266 -10.58 15.55 16.55
CA GLU A 266 -9.28 14.87 16.67
C GLU A 266 -9.01 13.99 15.43
N LEU A 267 -10.00 13.21 15.00
CA LEU A 267 -9.88 12.41 13.77
C LEU A 267 -9.61 13.29 12.55
N TYR A 268 -10.31 14.42 12.42
CA TYR A 268 -10.06 15.37 11.34
C TYR A 268 -8.60 15.85 11.35
N GLY A 269 -8.08 16.20 12.52
CA GLY A 269 -6.67 16.63 12.67
C GLY A 269 -5.68 15.53 12.24
N LEU A 270 -5.89 14.28 12.67
CA LEU A 270 -5.04 13.15 12.28
C LEU A 270 -5.08 12.90 10.75
N VAL A 271 -6.26 12.95 10.13
CA VAL A 271 -6.40 12.76 8.68
C VAL A 271 -5.66 13.85 7.90
N GLU A 272 -5.76 15.12 8.32
CA GLU A 272 -5.09 16.22 7.61
C GLU A 272 -3.56 16.19 7.79
N VAL A 273 -3.05 15.81 8.97
CA VAL A 273 -1.61 15.58 9.18
C VAL A 273 -1.10 14.46 8.28
N ALA A 274 -1.79 13.31 8.27
CA ALA A 274 -1.43 12.18 7.42
C ALA A 274 -1.46 12.53 5.92
N ARG A 275 -2.49 13.28 5.48
CA ARG A 275 -2.60 13.78 4.11
C ARG A 275 -1.41 14.67 3.73
N ALA A 276 -1.05 15.61 4.58
CA ALA A 276 0.09 16.52 4.35
C ALA A 276 1.40 15.73 4.23
N ASN A 277 1.64 14.75 5.10
CA ASN A 277 2.81 13.89 5.05
C ASN A 277 2.85 13.03 3.79
N CYS A 278 1.71 12.49 3.34
CA CYS A 278 1.63 11.73 2.08
C CYS A 278 1.98 12.58 0.87
N ILE A 279 1.47 13.82 0.79
CA ILE A 279 1.78 14.77 -0.30
C ILE A 279 3.27 15.09 -0.29
N HIS A 280 3.82 15.39 0.90
CA HIS A 280 5.25 15.69 1.05
C HIS A 280 6.12 14.49 0.64
N ALA A 281 5.75 13.28 1.05
CA ALA A 281 6.48 12.07 0.69
C ALA A 281 6.49 11.81 -0.83
N ALA A 282 5.33 11.93 -1.48
CA ALA A 282 5.23 11.77 -2.92
C ALA A 282 6.06 12.81 -3.69
N ALA A 283 6.04 14.07 -3.24
CA ALA A 283 6.85 15.16 -3.82
C ALA A 283 8.35 15.03 -3.53
N SER A 284 8.75 14.26 -2.51
CA SER A 284 10.14 14.04 -2.13
C SER A 284 10.80 12.86 -2.86
N GLU A 285 10.06 12.14 -3.71
CA GLU A 285 10.60 10.99 -4.43
C GLU A 285 11.86 11.37 -5.22
N GLY A 286 12.87 10.50 -5.17
CA GLY A 286 14.16 10.72 -5.80
C GLY A 286 15.08 11.71 -5.09
N SER A 287 14.66 12.32 -3.99
CA SER A 287 15.48 13.20 -3.15
C SER A 287 16.14 12.43 -1.99
N GLY A 288 17.14 13.04 -1.35
CA GLY A 288 17.77 12.49 -0.13
C GLY A 288 16.84 12.50 1.10
N GLU A 289 15.69 13.15 1.04
CA GLU A 289 14.70 13.22 2.11
C GLU A 289 13.60 12.13 1.98
N PHE A 290 13.58 11.40 0.86
CA PHE A 290 12.45 10.50 0.53
C PHE A 290 12.17 9.44 1.60
N LEU A 291 13.22 8.81 2.16
CA LEU A 291 13.04 7.77 3.19
C LEU A 291 12.42 8.34 4.48
N ILE A 292 12.85 9.54 4.90
CA ILE A 292 12.29 10.24 6.07
C ILE A 292 10.82 10.58 5.80
N ALA A 293 10.55 11.19 4.64
CA ALA A 293 9.19 11.58 4.28
C ALA A 293 8.24 10.37 4.12
N ALA A 294 8.73 9.25 3.59
CA ALA A 294 7.97 8.00 3.51
C ALA A 294 7.64 7.42 4.89
N ALA A 295 8.60 7.49 5.83
CA ALA A 295 8.36 7.07 7.22
C ALA A 295 7.31 7.96 7.91
N ASP A 296 7.42 9.28 7.78
CA ASP A 296 6.43 10.23 8.34
C ASP A 296 5.02 9.97 7.78
N ALA A 297 4.92 9.78 6.46
CA ALA A 297 3.64 9.45 5.81
C ALA A 297 3.07 8.13 6.33
N ARG A 298 3.92 7.11 6.44
CA ARG A 298 3.50 5.77 6.86
C ARG A 298 3.04 5.71 8.31
N LEU A 299 3.78 6.37 9.21
CA LEU A 299 3.45 6.45 10.64
C LEU A 299 2.13 7.20 10.86
N SER A 300 2.03 8.42 10.34
CA SER A 300 0.84 9.26 10.52
C SER A 300 -0.42 8.67 9.86
N ALA A 301 -0.30 8.08 8.67
CA ALA A 301 -1.44 7.46 8.00
C ALA A 301 -1.94 6.19 8.71
N THR A 302 -1.03 5.40 9.27
CA THR A 302 -1.39 4.22 10.06
C THR A 302 -2.13 4.63 11.34
N GLU A 303 -1.65 5.65 12.06
CA GLU A 303 -2.32 6.18 13.25
C GLU A 303 -3.70 6.73 12.91
N ALA A 304 -3.81 7.52 11.85
CA ALA A 304 -5.07 8.11 11.40
C ALA A 304 -6.12 7.03 11.07
N TYR A 305 -5.73 6.00 10.29
CA TYR A 305 -6.69 4.98 9.88
C TYR A 305 -7.08 4.03 11.00
N ASP A 306 -6.13 3.63 11.85
CA ASP A 306 -6.42 2.78 13.02
C ASP A 306 -7.35 3.48 14.00
N THR A 307 -7.07 4.77 14.29
CA THR A 307 -7.91 5.58 15.19
C THR A 307 -9.29 5.80 14.59
N ALA A 308 -9.37 6.14 13.30
CA ALA A 308 -10.65 6.32 12.61
C ALA A 308 -11.50 5.04 12.62
N ALA A 309 -10.88 3.88 12.40
CA ALA A 309 -11.59 2.60 12.41
C ALA A 309 -12.19 2.28 13.78
N ARG A 310 -11.45 2.49 14.86
CA ARG A 310 -11.94 2.29 16.23
C ARG A 310 -13.01 3.31 16.61
N ASP A 311 -12.78 4.58 16.34
CA ASP A 311 -13.65 5.66 16.77
C ASP A 311 -14.96 5.70 15.99
N CYS A 312 -14.93 5.39 14.71
CA CYS A 312 -16.17 5.27 13.92
C CYS A 312 -17.08 4.18 14.49
N VAL A 313 -16.54 3.00 14.81
CA VAL A 313 -17.32 1.92 15.47
C VAL A 313 -17.84 2.38 16.83
N GLN A 314 -17.04 3.05 17.65
CA GLN A 314 -17.45 3.55 18.96
C GLN A 314 -18.58 4.59 18.86
N ILE A 315 -18.52 5.50 17.88
CA ILE A 315 -19.57 6.51 17.64
C ILE A 315 -20.89 5.86 17.21
N HIS A 316 -20.82 4.78 16.43
CA HIS A 316 -22.00 4.01 16.02
C HIS A 316 -22.57 3.16 17.16
N GLY A 317 -21.79 2.82 18.18
CA GLY A 317 -22.19 1.93 19.26
C GLY A 317 -22.52 0.52 18.76
N GLY A 318 -23.54 -0.12 19.32
CA GLY A 318 -23.87 -1.52 18.99
C GLY A 318 -24.09 -1.82 17.50
N ILE A 319 -24.63 -0.87 16.73
CA ILE A 319 -24.82 -1.06 15.27
C ILE A 319 -23.47 -1.09 14.53
N GLY A 320 -22.44 -0.43 15.04
CA GLY A 320 -21.11 -0.35 14.41
C GLY A 320 -20.39 -1.70 14.31
N VAL A 321 -20.77 -2.69 15.15
CA VAL A 321 -20.17 -4.03 15.11
C VAL A 321 -21.00 -5.05 14.32
N THR A 322 -22.11 -4.62 13.72
CA THR A 322 -22.94 -5.51 12.92
C THR A 322 -22.35 -5.74 11.53
N TRP A 323 -22.63 -6.92 10.98
CA TRP A 323 -22.17 -7.27 9.62
C TRP A 323 -22.78 -6.34 8.56
N GLU A 324 -24.05 -6.02 8.70
CA GLU A 324 -24.82 -5.21 7.76
C GLU A 324 -24.31 -3.76 7.68
N GLN A 325 -23.78 -3.22 8.78
CA GLN A 325 -23.20 -1.88 8.77
C GLN A 325 -21.92 -1.82 7.92
N GLY A 326 -21.10 -2.88 7.91
CA GLY A 326 -19.94 -3.01 7.06
C GLY A 326 -18.70 -2.25 7.54
N LEU A 327 -18.72 -1.61 8.72
CA LEU A 327 -17.54 -0.89 9.25
C LEU A 327 -16.33 -1.82 9.48
N HIS A 328 -16.58 -3.10 9.69
CA HIS A 328 -15.51 -4.10 9.82
C HIS A 328 -14.66 -4.26 8.54
N LEU A 329 -15.15 -3.88 7.35
CA LEU A 329 -14.35 -3.82 6.13
C LEU A 329 -13.15 -2.89 6.32
N HIS A 330 -13.40 -1.67 6.78
CA HIS A 330 -12.34 -0.71 7.11
C HIS A 330 -11.45 -1.18 8.27
N MET A 331 -12.04 -1.77 9.33
CA MET A 331 -11.24 -2.29 10.44
C MET A 331 -10.27 -3.38 10.01
N ARG A 332 -10.69 -4.28 9.13
CA ARG A 332 -9.84 -5.35 8.57
C ARG A 332 -8.76 -4.76 7.67
N ARG A 333 -9.13 -3.85 6.75
CA ARG A 333 -8.20 -3.16 5.88
C ARG A 333 -7.17 -2.37 6.67
N ALA A 334 -7.55 -1.61 7.70
CA ALA A 334 -6.64 -0.86 8.54
C ALA A 334 -5.58 -1.77 9.21
N ARG A 335 -5.98 -2.95 9.70
CA ARG A 335 -5.06 -3.93 10.30
C ARG A 335 -4.09 -4.53 9.29
N SER A 336 -4.57 -4.90 8.11
CA SER A 336 -3.71 -5.43 7.05
C SER A 336 -2.71 -4.37 6.57
N LEU A 337 -3.17 -3.16 6.26
CA LEU A 337 -2.29 -2.09 5.82
C LEU A 337 -1.29 -1.64 6.90
N ALA A 338 -1.60 -1.80 8.18
CA ALA A 338 -0.67 -1.44 9.28
C ALA A 338 0.60 -2.31 9.31
N ILE A 339 0.60 -3.48 8.70
CA ILE A 339 1.74 -4.42 8.69
C ILE A 339 2.35 -4.61 7.29
N GLU A 340 1.63 -4.28 6.20
CA GLU A 340 2.18 -4.32 4.86
C GLU A 340 3.34 -3.32 4.71
N GLN A 341 4.39 -3.68 3.97
CA GLN A 341 5.60 -2.88 3.76
C GLN A 341 6.30 -2.42 5.06
N GLY A 342 6.24 -3.23 6.12
CA GLY A 342 6.78 -2.91 7.43
C GLY A 342 5.73 -2.37 8.40
N ASN A 343 5.85 -2.76 9.67
CA ASN A 343 4.99 -2.28 10.76
C ASN A 343 5.47 -0.94 11.33
N LEU A 344 4.77 -0.40 12.33
CA LEU A 344 5.11 0.88 12.95
C LEU A 344 6.55 0.88 13.50
N LEU A 345 6.97 -0.16 14.22
CA LEU A 345 8.32 -0.22 14.81
C LEU A 345 9.42 -0.15 13.75
N PHE A 346 9.24 -0.85 12.62
CA PHE A 346 10.18 -0.77 11.50
C PHE A 346 10.31 0.67 10.97
N TRP A 347 9.21 1.39 10.81
CA TRP A 347 9.23 2.75 10.29
C TRP A 347 9.73 3.77 11.31
N GLU A 348 9.47 3.58 12.61
CA GLU A 348 10.03 4.38 13.71
C GLU A 348 11.56 4.22 13.76
N ASP A 349 12.07 2.99 13.73
CA ASP A 349 13.50 2.70 13.74
C ASP A 349 14.19 3.30 12.49
N LEU A 350 13.60 3.11 11.29
CA LEU A 350 14.13 3.68 10.07
C LEU A 350 14.18 5.21 10.12
N LEU A 351 13.13 5.86 10.63
CA LEU A 351 13.08 7.32 10.78
C LEU A 351 14.20 7.83 11.71
N VAL A 352 14.35 7.20 12.87
CA VAL A 352 15.40 7.56 13.84
C VAL A 352 16.79 7.40 13.25
N ASP A 353 17.05 6.28 12.56
CA ASP A 353 18.33 6.01 11.92
C ASP A 353 18.67 7.04 10.84
N GLN A 354 17.68 7.41 9.99
CA GLN A 354 17.88 8.42 8.95
C GLN A 354 18.13 9.82 9.53
N LEU A 355 17.42 10.20 10.59
CA LEU A 355 17.62 11.49 11.28
C LEU A 355 19.00 11.54 11.96
N ALA A 356 19.42 10.47 12.64
CA ALA A 356 20.73 10.38 13.26
C ALA A 356 21.89 10.47 12.24
N ALA A 357 21.76 9.81 11.09
CA ALA A 357 22.73 9.89 10.01
C ALA A 357 22.86 11.32 9.44
N LYS A 358 21.72 12.02 9.30
CA LYS A 358 21.68 13.41 8.82
C LYS A 358 22.34 14.39 9.79
N ASP A 359 22.19 14.21 11.09
CA ASP A 359 22.81 15.05 12.11
C ASP A 359 24.33 14.83 12.17
N GLN A 360 24.81 13.60 11.99
CA GLN A 360 26.25 13.32 11.89
C GLN A 360 26.91 14.05 10.71
N VAL A 361 26.26 14.09 9.55
CA VAL A 361 26.76 14.83 8.38
C VAL A 361 26.80 16.33 8.63
N ARG A 362 25.82 16.90 9.36
CA ARG A 362 25.80 18.33 9.75
C ARG A 362 26.86 18.66 10.79
N GLY A 363 27.14 17.76 11.73
CA GLY A 363 28.13 17.95 12.81
C GLY A 363 29.58 17.86 12.36
N VAL A 364 29.89 17.23 11.21
CA VAL A 364 31.24 17.13 10.64
C VAL A 364 31.62 18.40 9.83
N GLY A 365 30.64 19.26 9.52
CA GLY A 365 30.81 20.52 8.77
C GLY A 365 30.88 21.78 9.64
N ALA A 366 30.88 21.67 10.95
CA ALA A 366 31.03 22.73 11.93
C ALA A 366 32.36 22.57 12.68
#